data_4c6779ed40100dfb8dc3b19e99bf56a8
#
_entry.id   4c6779ed40100dfb8dc3b19e99bf56a8
#
_cell.length_a   1.000
_cell.length_b   1.000
_cell.length_c   1.000
_cell.angle_alpha   90.00
_cell.angle_beta   90.00
_cell.angle_gamma   90.00
#
_symmetry.space_group_name_H-M   'P 1'
#
loop_
_entity.id
_entity.type
_entity.pdbx_description
1 polymer ?
#
loop_
_entity_poly.entity_id
_entity_poly.type
_entity_poly.pdbx_seq_one_letter_code
_entity_poly.pdbx_strand_id
1 'polypeptide(L)'
;RYRFDRYVSSHNVIPSRVVKRLVAYVTALNGPFDPWVERRAEAIARHKRTLSSDTVTRELQYLPAECFPGMKTIRDMNRHLHLLVLARYASLMANVRAWSENFPSGEELRRHFAEAENKMEALGSALDVLGRPGSTILLLSDADGGTLYDLSLAHFFTAHGLKVIYAVKEGFYFHSPTMQDVQENDDLREALRGAHVITNPSISKNDLLKALREWRLVVISDGTRERLNLARVSVTFSRAWKESDLVIAHGWRKRFRLIDTSVSFTRDILCFWEDRDGFDVRFRPHDPAERKFSEAEINALSDAIIEEMREARAKNRPVVFYSCVIGSIPGETKTATSLVNAFVGDLRKRMPEAYIINPAEHFVEGMDGDDLMFMWERVQRSGYITVWRFQT
;
A
#
# COMPACT_ATOMS: atom_id res chain seq x y z
N ARG A 1 -25.17 25.76 12.39
CA ARG A 1 -24.66 27.09 12.06
C ARG A 1 -23.67 27.59 13.12
N TYR A 2 -24.06 27.74 14.41
CA TYR A 2 -23.20 28.23 15.50
C TYR A 2 -21.82 27.49 15.64
N ARG A 3 -21.78 26.17 15.54
CA ARG A 3 -20.53 25.42 15.60
C ARG A 3 -19.64 25.67 14.39
N PHE A 4 -20.21 25.90 13.22
CA PHE A 4 -19.48 26.20 11.99
C PHE A 4 -18.89 27.63 12.06
N ASP A 5 -19.70 28.62 12.42
CA ASP A 5 -19.27 30.01 12.53
C ASP A 5 -18.10 30.16 13.53
N ARG A 6 -18.19 29.49 14.70
CA ARG A 6 -17.11 29.46 15.71
C ARG A 6 -15.83 28.79 15.20
N TYR A 7 -15.96 27.79 14.35
CA TYR A 7 -14.78 27.11 13.78
C TYR A 7 -14.11 27.92 12.70
N VAL A 8 -14.87 28.58 11.83
CA VAL A 8 -14.35 29.42 10.72
C VAL A 8 -13.72 30.70 11.25
N SER A 9 -14.25 31.27 12.33
CA SER A 9 -13.71 32.49 12.97
C SER A 9 -12.50 32.24 13.88
N SER A 10 -12.08 30.99 14.08
CA SER A 10 -10.87 30.70 14.88
C SER A 10 -9.59 31.00 14.10
N HIS A 11 -8.56 31.51 14.79
CA HIS A 11 -7.26 31.84 14.19
C HIS A 11 -6.50 30.64 13.60
N ASN A 12 -6.90 29.41 13.94
CA ASN A 12 -6.26 28.16 13.52
C ASN A 12 -7.16 27.34 12.59
N VAL A 13 -7.71 27.96 11.56
CA VAL A 13 -8.52 27.27 10.56
C VAL A 13 -7.65 26.43 9.63
N ILE A 14 -7.84 25.11 9.65
CA ILE A 14 -7.25 24.21 8.66
C ILE A 14 -8.29 24.02 7.54
N PRO A 15 -8.07 24.55 6.32
CA PRO A 15 -9.06 24.54 5.25
C PRO A 15 -9.61 23.15 4.94
N SER A 16 -8.78 22.11 4.90
CA SER A 16 -9.20 20.73 4.65
C SER A 16 -10.16 20.19 5.72
N ARG A 17 -10.02 20.62 6.98
CA ARG A 17 -10.97 20.26 8.06
C ARG A 17 -12.29 20.98 7.93
N VAL A 18 -12.28 22.22 7.45
CA VAL A 18 -13.53 22.98 7.18
C VAL A 18 -14.32 22.28 6.09
N VAL A 19 -13.68 21.99 4.94
CA VAL A 19 -14.31 21.29 3.82
C VAL A 19 -14.86 19.94 4.26
N LYS A 20 -14.09 19.14 5.00
CA LYS A 20 -14.54 17.84 5.53
C LYS A 20 -15.79 17.98 6.42
N ARG A 21 -15.82 18.96 7.33
CA ARG A 21 -16.98 19.20 8.20
C ARG A 21 -18.19 19.69 7.43
N LEU A 22 -17.97 20.57 6.44
CA LEU A 22 -19.04 21.05 5.56
C LEU A 22 -19.67 19.90 4.79
N VAL A 23 -18.84 19.07 4.12
CA VAL A 23 -19.32 17.90 3.39
C VAL A 23 -20.05 16.93 4.34
N ALA A 24 -19.51 16.63 5.51
CA ALA A 24 -20.18 15.77 6.50
C ALA A 24 -21.52 16.34 6.96
N TYR A 25 -21.63 17.66 7.12
CA TYR A 25 -22.88 18.32 7.49
C TYR A 25 -23.91 18.26 6.36
N VAL A 26 -23.50 18.52 5.11
CA VAL A 26 -24.36 18.43 3.93
C VAL A 26 -24.84 16.98 3.73
N THR A 27 -23.94 16.00 3.87
CA THR A 27 -24.29 14.57 3.81
C THR A 27 -25.29 14.16 4.88
N ALA A 28 -25.13 14.68 6.10
CA ALA A 28 -26.07 14.38 7.19
C ALA A 28 -27.48 14.95 6.96
N LEU A 29 -27.61 16.06 6.20
CA LEU A 29 -28.88 16.67 5.88
C LEU A 29 -29.57 16.10 4.65
N ASN A 30 -28.80 15.77 3.62
CA ASN A 30 -29.33 15.46 2.30
C ASN A 30 -28.99 14.01 1.82
N GLY A 31 -28.37 13.18 2.67
CA GLY A 31 -27.86 11.87 2.27
C GLY A 31 -26.48 11.96 1.59
N PRO A 32 -26.03 10.89 0.95
CA PRO A 32 -24.71 10.84 0.28
C PRO A 32 -24.53 12.02 -0.67
N PHE A 33 -23.46 12.78 -0.46
CA PHE A 33 -23.17 13.99 -1.24
C PHE A 33 -21.71 13.98 -1.66
N ASP A 34 -21.49 13.96 -2.96
CA ASP A 34 -20.18 14.13 -3.58
C ASP A 34 -20.27 15.18 -4.69
N PRO A 35 -19.79 16.41 -4.43
CA PRO A 35 -19.90 17.51 -5.39
C PRO A 35 -18.95 17.36 -6.60
N TRP A 36 -18.14 16.30 -6.64
CA TRP A 36 -17.13 16.09 -7.68
C TRP A 36 -17.37 14.85 -8.53
N VAL A 37 -18.43 14.10 -8.30
CA VAL A 37 -18.71 12.85 -9.02
C VAL A 37 -18.75 13.06 -10.54
N GLU A 38 -19.48 14.08 -11.01
CA GLU A 38 -19.59 14.41 -12.42
C GLU A 38 -18.24 14.84 -13.01
N ARG A 39 -17.53 15.73 -12.30
CA ARG A 39 -16.19 16.21 -12.73
C ARG A 39 -15.17 15.08 -12.81
N ARG A 40 -15.24 14.11 -11.90
CA ARG A 40 -14.37 12.92 -11.98
C ARG A 40 -14.76 12.04 -13.16
N ALA A 41 -16.05 11.82 -13.38
CA ALA A 41 -16.52 11.05 -14.54
C ALA A 41 -16.08 11.70 -15.87
N GLU A 42 -16.22 13.03 -16.01
CA GLU A 42 -15.75 13.77 -17.18
C GLU A 42 -14.23 13.66 -17.37
N ALA A 43 -13.45 13.74 -16.27
CA ALA A 43 -12.00 13.59 -16.29
C ALA A 43 -11.61 12.17 -16.73
N ILE A 44 -12.26 11.14 -16.19
CA ILE A 44 -12.04 9.73 -16.56
C ILE A 44 -12.32 9.52 -18.05
N ALA A 45 -13.48 10.00 -18.54
CA ALA A 45 -13.84 9.89 -19.96
C ALA A 45 -12.84 10.61 -20.88
N ARG A 46 -12.27 11.73 -20.43
CA ARG A 46 -11.24 12.46 -21.15
C ARG A 46 -9.93 11.68 -21.21
N HIS A 47 -9.48 11.14 -20.07
CA HIS A 47 -8.27 10.31 -20.02
C HIS A 47 -8.41 9.06 -20.91
N LYS A 48 -9.62 8.48 -20.98
CA LYS A 48 -9.91 7.36 -21.88
C LYS A 48 -9.69 7.77 -23.33
N ARG A 49 -10.21 8.93 -23.75
CA ARG A 49 -9.99 9.47 -25.11
C ARG A 49 -8.50 9.73 -25.38
N THR A 50 -7.77 10.30 -24.41
CA THR A 50 -6.33 10.54 -24.54
C THR A 50 -5.56 9.24 -24.75
N LEU A 51 -5.81 8.22 -23.93
CA LEU A 51 -5.15 6.92 -24.05
C LEU A 51 -5.52 6.17 -25.36
N SER A 52 -6.72 6.41 -25.88
CA SER A 52 -7.19 5.81 -27.14
C SER A 52 -6.73 6.57 -28.38
N SER A 53 -6.05 7.70 -28.24
CA SER A 53 -5.56 8.44 -29.41
C SER A 53 -4.34 7.75 -30.02
N ASP A 54 -4.30 7.65 -31.36
CA ASP A 54 -3.19 7.03 -32.09
C ASP A 54 -1.83 7.65 -31.75
N THR A 55 -1.81 8.95 -31.52
CA THR A 55 -0.59 9.66 -31.14
C THR A 55 -0.06 9.21 -29.80
N VAL A 56 -0.91 9.20 -28.75
CA VAL A 56 -0.51 8.79 -27.41
C VAL A 56 -0.13 7.32 -27.37
N THR A 57 -0.95 6.46 -28.00
CA THR A 57 -0.70 5.02 -28.07
C THR A 57 0.65 4.72 -28.75
N ARG A 58 0.93 5.36 -29.87
CA ARG A 58 2.20 5.18 -30.59
C ARG A 58 3.39 5.63 -29.77
N GLU A 59 3.33 6.80 -29.14
CA GLU A 59 4.45 7.31 -28.35
C GLU A 59 4.66 6.52 -27.05
N LEU A 60 3.58 6.01 -26.41
CA LEU A 60 3.69 5.13 -25.24
C LEU A 60 4.33 3.78 -25.59
N GLN A 61 4.05 3.23 -26.78
CA GLN A 61 4.53 1.91 -27.21
C GLN A 61 5.88 1.97 -27.95
N TYR A 62 6.35 3.17 -28.30
CA TYR A 62 7.61 3.30 -29.02
C TYR A 62 8.78 2.80 -28.17
N LEU A 63 9.49 1.81 -28.69
CA LEU A 63 10.76 1.33 -28.10
C LEU A 63 11.89 1.69 -29.09
N PRO A 64 12.92 2.44 -28.64
CA PRO A 64 14.09 2.69 -29.46
C PRO A 64 14.79 1.38 -29.87
N ALA A 65 15.37 1.33 -31.05
CA ALA A 65 16.07 0.14 -31.55
C ALA A 65 17.21 -0.32 -30.62
N GLU A 66 17.81 0.60 -29.88
CA GLU A 66 18.89 0.36 -28.93
C GLU A 66 18.40 0.43 -27.46
N CYS A 67 17.15 0.05 -27.21
CA CYS A 67 16.54 0.19 -25.87
C CYS A 67 17.27 -0.61 -24.77
N PHE A 68 17.98 -1.69 -25.13
CA PHE A 68 18.66 -2.59 -24.17
C PHE A 68 20.17 -2.71 -24.38
N PRO A 69 20.93 -1.60 -24.57
CA PRO A 69 22.35 -1.67 -24.84
C PRO A 69 23.12 -2.25 -23.65
N GLY A 70 23.89 -3.31 -23.89
CA GLY A 70 24.78 -3.88 -22.88
C GLY A 70 24.12 -4.61 -21.70
N MET A 71 22.82 -4.77 -21.69
CA MET A 71 22.11 -5.50 -20.64
C MET A 71 22.32 -7.00 -20.76
N LYS A 72 22.77 -7.64 -19.66
CA LYS A 72 23.16 -9.05 -19.66
C LYS A 72 22.13 -9.98 -19.05
N THR A 73 21.20 -9.45 -18.24
CA THR A 73 20.20 -10.26 -17.54
C THR A 73 18.80 -9.87 -17.90
N ILE A 74 17.88 -10.84 -17.88
CA ILE A 74 16.44 -10.60 -18.04
C ILE A 74 15.91 -9.62 -16.98
N ARG A 75 16.46 -9.69 -15.77
CA ARG A 75 16.11 -8.77 -14.67
C ARG A 75 16.45 -7.32 -15.03
N ASP A 76 17.64 -7.06 -15.58
CA ASP A 76 18.03 -5.72 -15.98
C ASP A 76 17.16 -5.20 -17.13
N MET A 77 16.85 -6.07 -18.10
CA MET A 77 15.96 -5.74 -19.22
C MET A 77 14.55 -5.41 -18.72
N ASN A 78 13.98 -6.22 -17.83
CA ASN A 78 12.67 -5.96 -17.24
C ASN A 78 12.65 -4.67 -16.43
N ARG A 79 13.68 -4.45 -15.59
CA ARG A 79 13.79 -3.21 -14.82
C ARG A 79 13.82 -2.00 -15.73
N HIS A 80 14.61 -2.01 -16.77
CA HIS A 80 14.74 -0.91 -17.72
C HIS A 80 13.42 -0.66 -18.46
N LEU A 81 12.77 -1.70 -18.96
CA LEU A 81 11.46 -1.60 -19.61
C LEU A 81 10.41 -1.00 -18.66
N HIS A 82 10.39 -1.47 -17.41
CA HIS A 82 9.45 -0.97 -16.41
C HIS A 82 9.73 0.50 -16.05
N LEU A 83 10.98 0.91 -15.98
CA LEU A 83 11.37 2.31 -15.76
C LEU A 83 10.95 3.21 -16.91
N LEU A 84 11.20 2.77 -18.14
CA LEU A 84 10.82 3.51 -19.35
C LEU A 84 9.30 3.75 -19.41
N VAL A 85 8.51 2.69 -19.22
CA VAL A 85 7.05 2.79 -19.23
C VAL A 85 6.52 3.59 -18.05
N LEU A 86 7.09 3.38 -16.86
CA LEU A 86 6.77 4.17 -15.67
C LEU A 86 7.03 5.66 -15.92
N ALA A 87 8.16 6.03 -16.52
CA ALA A 87 8.50 7.42 -16.82
C ALA A 87 7.47 8.08 -17.73
N ARG A 88 7.03 7.38 -18.78
CA ARG A 88 6.02 7.89 -19.73
C ARG A 88 4.66 8.09 -19.06
N TYR A 89 4.18 7.09 -18.31
CA TYR A 89 2.94 7.24 -17.55
C TYR A 89 3.07 8.29 -16.45
N ALA A 90 4.22 8.37 -15.78
CA ALA A 90 4.49 9.41 -14.78
C ALA A 90 4.41 10.82 -15.38
N SER A 91 4.93 11.00 -16.59
CA SER A 91 4.80 12.26 -17.34
C SER A 91 3.34 12.58 -17.66
N LEU A 92 2.52 11.59 -18.07
CA LEU A 92 1.08 11.78 -18.27
C LEU A 92 0.35 12.15 -16.97
N MET A 93 0.65 11.47 -15.88
CA MET A 93 0.04 11.71 -14.56
C MET A 93 0.42 13.07 -13.98
N ALA A 94 1.68 13.48 -14.12
CA ALA A 94 2.17 14.75 -13.62
C ALA A 94 1.54 15.94 -14.35
N ASN A 95 1.25 15.77 -15.64
CA ASN A 95 0.71 16.80 -16.53
C ASN A 95 -0.82 16.72 -16.76
N VAL A 96 -1.57 15.98 -15.95
CA VAL A 96 -3.02 15.78 -16.11
C VAL A 96 -3.78 17.09 -16.33
N ARG A 97 -3.40 18.17 -15.63
CA ARG A 97 -4.05 19.48 -15.77
C ARG A 97 -3.69 20.18 -17.06
N ALA A 98 -2.43 20.15 -17.47
CA ALA A 98 -1.97 20.79 -18.69
C ALA A 98 -2.66 20.17 -19.92
N TRP A 99 -2.83 18.86 -19.91
CA TRP A 99 -3.47 18.12 -21.00
C TRP A 99 -4.98 17.94 -20.85
N SER A 100 -5.56 18.63 -19.88
CA SER A 100 -7.01 18.58 -19.66
C SER A 100 -7.80 19.37 -20.73
N GLU A 101 -7.21 20.40 -21.31
CA GLU A 101 -7.86 21.29 -22.28
C GLU A 101 -7.47 20.98 -23.72
N ASN A 102 -6.21 20.59 -23.96
CA ASN A 102 -5.68 20.29 -25.27
C ASN A 102 -4.98 18.94 -25.31
N PHE A 103 -5.21 18.18 -26.38
CA PHE A 103 -4.45 16.94 -26.61
C PHE A 103 -2.99 17.31 -26.94
N PRO A 104 -2.00 16.67 -26.29
CA PRO A 104 -0.61 16.91 -26.62
C PRO A 104 -0.28 16.44 -28.03
N SER A 105 0.55 17.21 -28.73
CA SER A 105 1.15 16.77 -30.00
C SER A 105 2.17 15.64 -29.76
N GLY A 106 2.48 14.87 -30.78
CA GLY A 106 3.50 13.82 -30.67
C GLY A 106 4.89 14.36 -30.31
N GLU A 107 5.23 15.59 -30.72
CA GLU A 107 6.48 16.24 -30.37
C GLU A 107 6.52 16.64 -28.90
N GLU A 108 5.43 17.23 -28.38
CA GLU A 108 5.30 17.56 -26.96
C GLU A 108 5.39 16.31 -26.09
N LEU A 109 4.71 15.24 -26.45
CA LEU A 109 4.79 13.95 -25.75
C LEU A 109 6.23 13.42 -25.70
N ARG A 110 6.93 13.37 -26.84
CA ARG A 110 8.32 12.90 -26.87
C ARG A 110 9.23 13.72 -25.99
N ARG A 111 9.08 15.06 -26.00
CA ARG A 111 9.87 15.95 -25.14
C ARG A 111 9.62 15.66 -23.66
N HIS A 112 8.37 15.59 -23.24
CA HIS A 112 8.01 15.30 -21.85
C HIS A 112 8.41 13.88 -21.43
N PHE A 113 8.25 12.90 -22.31
CA PHE A 113 8.69 11.54 -22.04
C PHE A 113 10.21 11.44 -21.89
N ALA A 114 10.97 12.06 -22.78
CA ALA A 114 12.42 12.06 -22.70
C ALA A 114 12.95 12.72 -21.41
N GLU A 115 12.31 13.82 -20.95
CA GLU A 115 12.64 14.44 -19.67
C GLU A 115 12.38 13.47 -18.50
N ALA A 116 11.22 12.83 -18.46
CA ALA A 116 10.86 11.88 -17.41
C ALA A 116 11.74 10.62 -17.44
N GLU A 117 12.03 10.08 -18.63
CA GLU A 117 12.89 8.92 -18.84
C GLU A 117 14.31 9.18 -18.30
N ASN A 118 14.93 10.33 -18.63
CA ASN A 118 16.24 10.70 -18.14
C ASN A 118 16.30 10.80 -16.62
N LYS A 119 15.28 11.40 -15.99
CA LYS A 119 15.22 11.54 -14.53
C LYS A 119 14.96 10.21 -13.82
N MET A 120 14.13 9.33 -14.40
CA MET A 120 13.87 8.00 -13.87
C MET A 120 15.09 7.08 -14.03
N GLU A 121 15.79 7.13 -15.15
CA GLU A 121 16.99 6.33 -15.39
C GLU A 121 18.10 6.68 -14.39
N ALA A 122 18.22 7.93 -13.97
CA ALA A 122 19.16 8.35 -12.94
C ALA A 122 18.93 7.67 -11.58
N LEU A 123 17.73 7.16 -11.30
CA LEU A 123 17.42 6.39 -10.10
C LEU A 123 17.86 4.91 -10.21
N GLY A 124 17.97 4.40 -11.40
CA GLY A 124 18.60 3.13 -11.78
C GLY A 124 18.45 1.99 -10.77
N SER A 125 19.55 1.69 -10.06
CA SER A 125 19.62 0.59 -9.10
C SER A 125 18.73 0.76 -7.86
N ALA A 126 18.33 1.99 -7.51
CA ALA A 126 17.41 2.22 -6.40
C ALA A 126 16.01 1.61 -6.65
N LEU A 127 15.65 1.42 -7.92
CA LEU A 127 14.37 0.82 -8.34
C LEU A 127 14.52 -0.63 -8.83
N ASP A 128 15.52 -1.35 -8.32
CA ASP A 128 15.77 -2.75 -8.66
C ASP A 128 14.57 -3.69 -8.39
N VAL A 129 13.68 -3.31 -7.47
CA VAL A 129 12.42 -4.00 -7.20
C VAL A 129 11.55 -4.15 -8.44
N LEU A 130 11.59 -3.20 -9.37
CA LEU A 130 10.83 -3.27 -10.63
C LEU A 130 11.34 -4.37 -11.58
N GLY A 131 12.57 -4.84 -11.42
CA GLY A 131 13.13 -5.97 -12.18
C GLY A 131 12.81 -7.34 -11.57
N ARG A 132 12.14 -7.42 -10.43
CA ARG A 132 11.88 -8.67 -9.69
C ARG A 132 10.45 -9.15 -9.90
N PRO A 133 10.21 -10.26 -10.62
CA PRO A 133 8.88 -10.83 -10.73
C PRO A 133 8.28 -11.14 -9.36
N GLY A 134 6.99 -10.87 -9.20
CA GLY A 134 6.26 -11.10 -7.95
C GLY A 134 6.36 -9.97 -6.93
N SER A 135 7.21 -8.95 -7.15
CA SER A 135 7.22 -7.75 -6.29
C SER A 135 5.88 -7.06 -6.27
N THR A 136 5.52 -6.50 -5.12
CA THR A 136 4.24 -5.83 -4.88
C THR A 136 4.42 -4.32 -4.86
N ILE A 137 3.72 -3.62 -5.71
CA ILE A 137 3.70 -2.16 -5.83
C ILE A 137 2.42 -1.62 -5.20
N LEU A 138 2.54 -0.69 -4.26
CA LEU A 138 1.40 0.10 -3.78
C LEU A 138 1.33 1.41 -4.56
N LEU A 139 0.36 1.55 -5.44
CA LEU A 139 0.14 2.75 -6.25
C LEU A 139 -0.94 3.63 -5.61
N LEU A 140 -0.61 4.88 -5.31
CA LEU A 140 -1.49 5.83 -4.64
C LEU A 140 -2.14 6.80 -5.63
N SER A 141 -3.47 6.75 -5.76
CA SER A 141 -4.23 7.71 -6.57
C SER A 141 -4.04 9.16 -6.13
N ASP A 142 -4.13 10.13 -7.03
CA ASP A 142 -3.93 11.54 -6.70
C ASP A 142 -5.18 12.43 -6.76
N ALA A 143 -5.10 13.57 -6.06
CA ALA A 143 -6.17 14.56 -5.98
C ALA A 143 -6.34 15.39 -7.27
N ASP A 144 -5.35 15.39 -8.13
CA ASP A 144 -5.41 16.09 -9.42
C ASP A 144 -5.94 15.19 -10.55
N GLY A 145 -6.15 13.88 -10.27
CA GLY A 145 -6.72 12.91 -11.21
C GLY A 145 -5.66 11.98 -11.81
N GLY A 146 -5.93 11.50 -13.03
CA GLY A 146 -5.01 10.59 -13.74
C GLY A 146 -5.34 9.10 -13.55
N THR A 147 -6.50 8.78 -13.00
CA THR A 147 -6.90 7.41 -12.62
C THR A 147 -6.71 6.38 -13.73
N LEU A 148 -7.07 6.69 -14.99
CA LEU A 148 -6.88 5.73 -16.09
C LEU A 148 -5.42 5.56 -16.49
N TYR A 149 -4.58 6.58 -16.27
CA TYR A 149 -3.13 6.45 -16.45
C TYR A 149 -2.53 5.56 -15.38
N ASP A 150 -2.97 5.75 -14.10
CA ASP A 150 -2.61 4.86 -12.98
C ASP A 150 -2.94 3.40 -13.30
N LEU A 151 -4.17 3.14 -13.75
CA LEU A 151 -4.65 1.80 -14.05
C LEU A 151 -3.96 1.19 -15.28
N SER A 152 -3.68 1.99 -16.31
CA SER A 152 -2.92 1.52 -17.47
C SER A 152 -1.50 1.10 -17.09
N LEU A 153 -0.83 1.88 -16.24
CA LEU A 153 0.46 1.51 -15.66
C LEU A 153 0.36 0.24 -14.80
N ALA A 154 -0.69 0.14 -13.97
CA ALA A 154 -0.93 -1.05 -13.15
C ALA A 154 -1.11 -2.31 -13.99
N HIS A 155 -1.87 -2.23 -15.09
CA HIS A 155 -2.03 -3.33 -16.03
C HIS A 155 -0.72 -3.71 -16.72
N PHE A 156 0.08 -2.71 -17.12
CA PHE A 156 1.41 -2.97 -17.67
C PHE A 156 2.28 -3.76 -16.66
N PHE A 157 2.37 -3.31 -15.42
CA PHE A 157 3.15 -4.00 -14.39
C PHE A 157 2.64 -5.43 -14.12
N THR A 158 1.32 -5.60 -14.05
CA THR A 158 0.74 -6.94 -13.78
C THR A 158 0.92 -7.90 -14.95
N ALA A 159 0.88 -7.42 -16.20
CA ALA A 159 1.18 -8.20 -17.38
C ALA A 159 2.64 -8.68 -17.41
N HIS A 160 3.57 -7.92 -16.80
CA HIS A 160 4.99 -8.24 -16.71
C HIS A 160 5.39 -8.91 -15.38
N GLY A 161 4.44 -9.47 -14.65
CA GLY A 161 4.71 -10.32 -13.49
C GLY A 161 4.83 -9.63 -12.15
N LEU A 162 4.64 -8.30 -12.07
CA LEU A 162 4.52 -7.60 -10.80
C LEU A 162 3.09 -7.74 -10.24
N LYS A 163 2.94 -7.40 -8.97
CA LYS A 163 1.63 -7.26 -8.30
C LYS A 163 1.39 -5.80 -8.00
N VAL A 164 0.16 -5.33 -8.18
CA VAL A 164 -0.20 -3.94 -7.89
C VAL A 164 -1.38 -3.88 -6.93
N ILE A 165 -1.23 -3.10 -5.88
CA ILE A 165 -2.30 -2.67 -5.01
C ILE A 165 -2.59 -1.21 -5.36
N TYR A 166 -3.78 -0.93 -5.88
CA TYR A 166 -4.21 0.41 -6.22
C TYR A 166 -5.06 1.00 -5.09
N ALA A 167 -4.60 2.07 -4.48
CA ALA A 167 -5.27 2.72 -3.36
C ALA A 167 -6.09 3.93 -3.82
N VAL A 168 -7.41 3.85 -3.64
CA VAL A 168 -8.36 4.93 -3.90
C VAL A 168 -8.85 5.55 -2.59
N LYS A 169 -9.64 6.62 -2.65
CA LYS A 169 -10.23 7.26 -1.48
C LYS A 169 -11.47 6.52 -0.99
N GLU A 170 -11.73 6.57 0.31
CA GLU A 170 -13.00 6.10 0.88
C GLU A 170 -14.19 6.93 0.43
N GLY A 171 -13.98 8.20 0.21
CA GLY A 171 -15.00 9.10 -0.29
C GLY A 171 -14.38 10.37 -0.81
N PHE A 172 -15.22 11.33 -1.12
CA PHE A 172 -14.87 12.57 -1.81
C PHE A 172 -13.54 13.21 -1.35
N TYR A 173 -12.64 13.35 -2.28
CA TYR A 173 -11.44 14.18 -2.18
C TYR A 173 -10.98 14.66 -3.57
N PHE A 174 -11.55 15.75 -4.05
CA PHE A 174 -11.29 16.35 -5.35
C PHE A 174 -11.39 15.33 -6.52
N HIS A 175 -10.38 15.23 -7.37
CA HIS A 175 -10.34 14.32 -8.51
C HIS A 175 -9.79 12.92 -8.20
N SER A 176 -9.41 12.65 -6.92
CA SER A 176 -9.05 11.28 -6.54
C SER A 176 -10.25 10.34 -6.75
N PRO A 177 -10.04 9.17 -7.35
CA PRO A 177 -11.09 8.16 -7.45
C PRO A 177 -11.51 7.68 -6.07
N THR A 178 -12.77 7.36 -5.90
CA THR A 178 -13.36 6.85 -4.66
C THR A 178 -13.80 5.40 -4.82
N MET A 179 -14.06 4.71 -3.70
CA MET A 179 -14.66 3.37 -3.75
C MET A 179 -16.02 3.38 -4.43
N GLN A 180 -16.78 4.47 -4.35
CA GLN A 180 -18.03 4.61 -5.07
C GLN A 180 -17.80 4.70 -6.58
N ASP A 181 -16.81 5.47 -7.06
CA ASP A 181 -16.48 5.53 -8.49
C ASP A 181 -16.07 4.16 -9.03
N VAL A 182 -15.29 3.37 -8.24
CA VAL A 182 -14.90 2.00 -8.60
C VAL A 182 -16.12 1.10 -8.83
N GLN A 183 -17.19 1.31 -8.07
CA GLN A 183 -18.42 0.51 -8.16
C GLN A 183 -19.41 1.00 -9.22
N GLU A 184 -19.49 2.31 -9.44
CA GLU A 184 -20.56 2.94 -10.21
C GLU A 184 -20.12 3.48 -11.58
N ASN A 185 -18.83 3.85 -11.76
CA ASN A 185 -18.35 4.41 -13.02
C ASN A 185 -18.02 3.29 -14.03
N ASP A 186 -18.67 3.30 -15.18
CA ASP A 186 -18.53 2.25 -16.20
C ASP A 186 -17.11 2.17 -16.78
N ASP A 187 -16.46 3.30 -17.05
CA ASP A 187 -15.10 3.34 -17.58
C ASP A 187 -14.08 2.79 -16.57
N LEU A 188 -14.28 3.06 -15.28
CA LEU A 188 -13.44 2.47 -14.23
C LEU A 188 -13.71 0.98 -14.06
N ARG A 189 -14.97 0.54 -14.11
CA ARG A 189 -15.29 -0.89 -14.04
C ARG A 189 -14.68 -1.66 -15.22
N GLU A 190 -14.68 -1.06 -16.40
CA GLU A 190 -14.00 -1.63 -17.56
C GLU A 190 -12.50 -1.71 -17.35
N ALA A 191 -11.88 -0.62 -16.92
CA ALA A 191 -10.44 -0.55 -16.63
C ALA A 191 -9.99 -1.46 -15.46
N LEU A 192 -10.88 -1.80 -14.55
CA LEU A 192 -10.64 -2.70 -13.43
C LEU A 192 -11.08 -4.14 -13.70
N ARG A 193 -11.39 -4.49 -14.94
CA ARG A 193 -11.76 -5.88 -15.29
C ARG A 193 -10.61 -6.82 -14.95
N GLY A 194 -10.90 -7.83 -14.13
CA GLY A 194 -9.90 -8.78 -13.64
C GLY A 194 -9.15 -8.33 -12.38
N ALA A 195 -9.48 -7.17 -11.83
CA ALA A 195 -9.00 -6.74 -10.53
C ALA A 195 -9.89 -7.29 -9.39
N HIS A 196 -9.28 -7.49 -8.22
CA HIS A 196 -10.01 -7.81 -6.99
C HIS A 196 -10.22 -6.55 -6.15
N VAL A 197 -11.47 -6.23 -5.83
CA VAL A 197 -11.80 -5.04 -5.03
C VAL A 197 -12.08 -5.46 -3.58
N ILE A 198 -11.25 -4.97 -2.66
CA ILE A 198 -11.41 -5.19 -1.22
C ILE A 198 -12.15 -3.99 -0.62
N THR A 199 -13.38 -4.21 -0.21
CA THR A 199 -14.24 -3.19 0.42
C THR A 199 -14.11 -3.16 1.95
N ASN A 200 -13.59 -4.23 2.56
CA ASN A 200 -13.41 -4.28 4.01
C ASN A 200 -12.26 -3.35 4.45
N PRO A 201 -12.49 -2.33 5.28
CA PRO A 201 -11.45 -1.42 5.75
C PRO A 201 -10.51 -2.05 6.79
N SER A 202 -10.79 -3.26 7.26
CA SER A 202 -10.03 -3.98 8.29
C SER A 202 -9.83 -5.46 7.94
N ILE A 203 -9.40 -5.72 6.68
CA ILE A 203 -9.09 -7.10 6.24
C ILE A 203 -7.94 -7.69 7.07
N SER A 204 -7.98 -8.98 7.36
CA SER A 204 -6.86 -9.65 8.03
C SER A 204 -5.62 -9.70 7.14
N LYS A 205 -4.41 -9.88 7.73
CA LYS A 205 -3.18 -10.07 6.96
C LYS A 205 -3.29 -11.32 6.08
N ASN A 206 -3.84 -12.40 6.60
CA ASN A 206 -4.04 -13.65 5.86
C ASN A 206 -4.92 -13.46 4.62
N ASP A 207 -6.03 -12.74 4.76
CA ASP A 207 -6.95 -12.50 3.64
C ASP A 207 -6.32 -11.58 2.59
N LEU A 208 -5.53 -10.57 3.03
CA LEU A 208 -4.79 -9.72 2.11
C LEU A 208 -3.73 -10.52 1.34
N LEU A 209 -2.94 -11.35 2.01
CA LEU A 209 -1.93 -12.20 1.36
C LEU A 209 -2.58 -13.23 0.44
N LYS A 210 -3.75 -13.77 0.81
CA LYS A 210 -4.54 -14.64 -0.07
C LYS A 210 -4.98 -13.90 -1.32
N ALA A 211 -5.54 -12.71 -1.18
CA ALA A 211 -5.92 -11.87 -2.33
C ALA A 211 -4.72 -11.58 -3.24
N LEU A 212 -3.56 -11.23 -2.67
CA LEU A 212 -2.33 -10.96 -3.42
C LEU A 212 -1.72 -12.22 -4.10
N ARG A 213 -2.04 -13.42 -3.64
CA ARG A 213 -1.65 -14.66 -4.32
C ARG A 213 -2.55 -14.98 -5.51
N GLU A 214 -3.86 -14.75 -5.35
CA GLU A 214 -4.88 -15.06 -6.36
C GLU A 214 -4.97 -13.98 -7.45
N TRP A 215 -4.72 -12.71 -7.10
CA TRP A 215 -4.93 -11.57 -7.99
C TRP A 215 -3.66 -10.72 -8.12
N ARG A 216 -3.34 -10.32 -9.34
CA ARG A 216 -2.20 -9.44 -9.60
C ARG A 216 -2.53 -7.97 -9.45
N LEU A 217 -3.79 -7.59 -9.61
CA LEU A 217 -4.31 -6.24 -9.35
C LEU A 217 -5.37 -6.31 -8.26
N VAL A 218 -5.10 -5.60 -7.17
CA VAL A 218 -6.00 -5.47 -6.03
C VAL A 218 -6.33 -4.01 -5.81
N VAL A 219 -7.60 -3.67 -5.61
CA VAL A 219 -8.04 -2.29 -5.33
C VAL A 219 -8.50 -2.21 -3.88
N ILE A 220 -8.02 -1.20 -3.16
CA ILE A 220 -8.37 -0.95 -1.76
C ILE A 220 -8.73 0.51 -1.54
N SER A 221 -9.47 0.77 -0.46
CA SER A 221 -9.63 2.14 0.06
C SER A 221 -8.49 2.50 1.02
N ASP A 222 -8.00 3.75 0.95
CA ASP A 222 -7.11 4.27 1.99
C ASP A 222 -7.86 4.60 3.30
N GLY A 223 -9.19 4.48 3.33
CA GLY A 223 -10.05 4.74 4.50
C GLY A 223 -10.26 6.22 4.80
N THR A 224 -9.79 7.14 3.92
CA THR A 224 -9.87 8.58 4.20
C THR A 224 -10.66 9.36 3.16
N ARG A 225 -11.15 10.54 3.59
CA ARG A 225 -11.82 11.55 2.76
C ARG A 225 -11.06 12.88 2.83
N GLU A 226 -9.74 12.78 2.94
CA GLU A 226 -8.85 13.92 3.10
C GLU A 226 -7.50 13.63 2.44
N ARG A 227 -6.58 14.60 2.46
CA ARG A 227 -5.19 14.37 2.04
C ARG A 227 -4.60 13.18 2.78
N LEU A 228 -3.64 12.50 2.16
CA LEU A 228 -2.96 11.35 2.76
C LEU A 228 -2.46 11.70 4.19
N ASN A 229 -2.91 10.89 5.15
CA ASN A 229 -2.52 10.98 6.55
C ASN A 229 -2.40 9.58 7.11
N LEU A 230 -1.17 9.06 7.20
CA LEU A 230 -0.90 7.68 7.58
C LEU A 230 -1.38 7.32 9.01
N ALA A 231 -1.60 8.31 9.87
CA ALA A 231 -2.20 8.09 11.19
C ALA A 231 -3.74 7.88 11.16
N ARG A 232 -4.38 8.00 9.98
CA ARG A 232 -5.84 7.94 9.81
C ARG A 232 -6.30 7.03 8.70
N VAL A 233 -5.38 6.33 8.05
CA VAL A 233 -5.71 5.35 7.01
C VAL A 233 -6.41 4.12 7.60
N SER A 234 -7.06 3.36 6.75
CA SER A 234 -7.68 2.10 7.14
C SER A 234 -6.63 1.05 7.55
N VAL A 235 -7.04 0.06 8.32
CA VAL A 235 -6.18 -1.09 8.66
C VAL A 235 -5.76 -1.85 7.40
N THR A 236 -6.68 -2.00 6.44
CA THR A 236 -6.40 -2.59 5.13
C THR A 236 -5.28 -1.86 4.41
N PHE A 237 -5.33 -0.52 4.36
CA PHE A 237 -4.27 0.27 3.75
C PHE A 237 -2.93 0.13 4.49
N SER A 238 -2.94 0.17 5.83
CA SER A 238 -1.71 -0.01 6.62
C SER A 238 -1.05 -1.35 6.36
N ARG A 239 -1.85 -2.42 6.23
CA ARG A 239 -1.35 -3.76 5.86
C ARG A 239 -0.83 -3.80 4.43
N ALA A 240 -1.56 -3.22 3.49
CA ALA A 240 -1.10 -3.10 2.09
C ALA A 240 0.22 -2.33 1.99
N TRP A 241 0.38 -1.26 2.76
CA TRP A 241 1.65 -0.54 2.86
C TRP A 241 2.79 -1.43 3.33
N LYS A 242 2.56 -2.24 4.37
CA LYS A 242 3.56 -3.18 4.88
C LYS A 242 3.91 -4.30 3.90
N GLU A 243 2.93 -4.80 3.16
CA GLU A 243 3.14 -5.90 2.21
C GLU A 243 3.73 -5.43 0.86
N SER A 244 3.74 -4.12 0.59
CA SER A 244 4.36 -3.59 -0.62
C SER A 244 5.89 -3.60 -0.53
N ASP A 245 6.55 -3.73 -1.68
CA ASP A 245 7.99 -3.60 -1.82
C ASP A 245 8.39 -2.20 -2.25
N LEU A 246 7.48 -1.49 -2.93
CA LEU A 246 7.63 -0.10 -3.35
C LEU A 246 6.28 0.62 -3.30
N VAL A 247 6.29 1.83 -2.75
CA VAL A 247 5.15 2.75 -2.82
C VAL A 247 5.39 3.75 -3.93
N ILE A 248 4.49 3.81 -4.91
CA ILE A 248 4.51 4.81 -5.97
C ILE A 248 3.42 5.84 -5.69
N ALA A 249 3.82 7.09 -5.63
CA ALA A 249 2.94 8.22 -5.39
C ALA A 249 3.19 9.34 -6.41
N HIS A 250 2.17 10.12 -6.73
CA HIS A 250 2.33 11.27 -7.61
C HIS A 250 1.59 12.50 -7.10
N GLY A 251 2.00 13.66 -7.60
CA GLY A 251 1.44 14.95 -7.27
C GLY A 251 2.11 15.66 -6.10
N TRP A 252 2.17 16.99 -6.21
CA TRP A 252 2.87 17.87 -5.28
C TRP A 252 2.37 17.76 -3.83
N ARG A 253 1.09 17.42 -3.60
CA ARG A 253 0.54 17.23 -2.24
C ARG A 253 1.14 16.03 -1.53
N LYS A 254 1.45 14.95 -2.27
CA LYS A 254 2.10 13.76 -1.72
C LYS A 254 3.60 13.97 -1.52
N ARG A 255 4.27 14.76 -2.38
CA ARG A 255 5.65 15.19 -2.17
C ARG A 255 5.86 15.69 -0.73
N PHE A 256 5.07 16.66 -0.27
CA PHE A 256 5.18 17.21 1.08
C PHE A 256 4.91 16.19 2.21
N ARG A 257 4.19 15.11 1.92
CA ARG A 257 3.83 14.10 2.91
C ARG A 257 4.80 12.94 2.97
N LEU A 258 5.43 12.63 1.85
CA LEU A 258 6.22 11.43 1.68
C LEU A 258 7.71 11.73 1.45
N ILE A 259 8.02 12.86 0.85
CA ILE A 259 9.41 13.23 0.50
C ILE A 259 9.92 14.35 1.42
N ASP A 260 9.24 15.51 1.44
CA ASP A 260 9.66 16.69 2.19
C ASP A 260 9.17 16.61 3.66
N THR A 261 9.53 15.55 4.35
CA THR A 261 9.13 15.29 5.75
C THR A 261 10.24 14.59 6.51
N SER A 262 10.30 14.81 7.83
CA SER A 262 11.23 14.12 8.73
C SER A 262 10.73 12.76 9.21
N VAL A 263 9.51 12.36 8.82
CA VAL A 263 8.94 11.05 9.20
C VAL A 263 9.71 9.93 8.52
N SER A 264 10.17 8.93 9.24
CA SER A 264 10.74 7.69 8.69
C SER A 264 9.63 6.78 8.17
N PHE A 265 9.92 6.04 7.10
CA PHE A 265 8.97 5.12 6.49
C PHE A 265 9.54 3.70 6.43
N THR A 266 8.65 2.74 6.54
CA THR A 266 8.96 1.30 6.53
C THR A 266 9.10 0.72 5.12
N ARG A 267 8.87 1.53 4.08
CA ARG A 267 8.93 1.09 2.67
C ARG A 267 9.60 2.15 1.81
N ASP A 268 10.21 1.67 0.73
CA ASP A 268 10.75 2.53 -0.31
C ASP A 268 9.63 3.31 -0.99
N ILE A 269 9.87 4.58 -1.24
CA ILE A 269 8.88 5.48 -1.83
C ILE A 269 9.47 6.13 -3.07
N LEU A 270 8.76 6.00 -4.19
CA LEU A 270 8.97 6.78 -5.39
C LEU A 270 7.85 7.83 -5.49
N CYS A 271 8.22 9.10 -5.57
CA CYS A 271 7.25 10.18 -5.75
C CYS A 271 7.66 11.08 -6.91
N PHE A 272 6.73 11.37 -7.81
CA PHE A 272 6.93 12.27 -8.95
C PHE A 272 5.81 13.32 -9.02
N TRP A 273 6.15 14.46 -9.61
CA TRP A 273 5.24 15.60 -9.77
C TRP A 273 5.71 16.49 -10.92
N GLU A 274 4.87 17.42 -11.30
CA GLU A 274 5.20 18.54 -12.17
C GLU A 274 5.07 19.82 -11.35
N ASP A 275 6.01 20.73 -11.50
CA ASP A 275 5.93 22.09 -10.97
C ASP A 275 6.39 23.12 -12.04
N ARG A 276 6.75 24.32 -11.63
CA ARG A 276 7.16 25.39 -12.58
C ARG A 276 8.48 25.09 -13.28
N ASP A 277 9.30 24.25 -12.68
CA ASP A 277 10.63 23.89 -13.16
C ASP A 277 10.59 22.60 -14.03
N GLY A 278 9.40 22.06 -14.27
CA GLY A 278 9.13 20.85 -15.06
C GLY A 278 8.88 19.61 -14.23
N PHE A 279 9.02 18.45 -14.87
CA PHE A 279 8.86 17.15 -14.21
C PHE A 279 9.97 16.90 -13.19
N ASP A 280 9.63 16.44 -12.00
CA ASP A 280 10.61 16.00 -11.00
C ASP A 280 10.19 14.66 -10.39
N VAL A 281 11.18 13.86 -9.97
CA VAL A 281 10.99 12.57 -9.35
C VAL A 281 12.02 12.34 -8.25
N ARG A 282 11.58 11.79 -7.12
CA ARG A 282 12.47 11.44 -6.02
C ARG A 282 12.19 10.06 -5.48
N PHE A 283 13.25 9.38 -5.20
CA PHE A 283 13.26 8.13 -4.48
C PHE A 283 13.66 8.37 -3.02
N ARG A 284 12.90 7.82 -2.11
CA ARG A 284 13.19 7.83 -0.69
C ARG A 284 13.28 6.39 -0.20
N PRO A 285 14.47 5.93 0.21
CA PRO A 285 14.63 4.60 0.77
C PRO A 285 13.89 4.49 2.12
N HIS A 286 13.50 3.28 2.47
CA HIS A 286 12.98 2.98 3.80
C HIS A 286 14.05 3.15 4.86
N ASP A 287 13.63 3.27 6.13
CA ASP A 287 14.54 3.28 7.26
C ASP A 287 15.15 1.88 7.44
N PRO A 288 16.49 1.72 7.40
CA PRO A 288 17.14 0.42 7.58
C PRO A 288 16.86 -0.24 8.94
N ALA A 289 16.45 0.54 9.96
CA ALA A 289 16.07 0.02 11.26
C ALA A 289 14.72 -0.74 11.22
N GLU A 290 13.91 -0.50 10.20
CA GLU A 290 12.60 -1.13 10.02
C GLU A 290 12.71 -2.43 9.19
N ARG A 291 12.91 -3.56 9.87
CA ARG A 291 12.98 -4.88 9.22
C ARG A 291 11.61 -5.33 8.73
N LYS A 292 11.53 -5.77 7.48
CA LYS A 292 10.37 -6.52 6.94
C LYS A 292 10.62 -8.01 7.08
N PHE A 293 9.70 -8.71 7.74
CA PHE A 293 9.67 -10.17 7.73
C PHE A 293 8.88 -10.65 6.52
N SER A 294 9.51 -11.50 5.71
CA SER A 294 8.81 -12.16 4.61
C SER A 294 7.84 -13.22 5.15
N GLU A 295 6.81 -13.53 4.37
CA GLU A 295 5.89 -14.64 4.69
C GLU A 295 6.65 -15.96 4.92
N ALA A 296 7.70 -16.21 4.14
CA ALA A 296 8.52 -17.41 4.27
C ALA A 296 9.28 -17.45 5.61
N GLU A 297 9.85 -16.31 6.06
CA GLU A 297 10.53 -16.23 7.37
C GLU A 297 9.55 -16.45 8.51
N ILE A 298 8.37 -15.81 8.48
CA ILE A 298 7.35 -15.99 9.51
C ILE A 298 6.82 -17.43 9.54
N ASN A 299 6.63 -18.04 8.37
CA ASN A 299 6.23 -19.45 8.28
C ASN A 299 7.31 -20.37 8.85
N ALA A 300 8.59 -20.12 8.59
CA ALA A 300 9.68 -20.91 9.15
C ALA A 300 9.72 -20.83 10.68
N LEU A 301 9.49 -19.64 11.26
CA LEU A 301 9.38 -19.47 12.71
C LEU A 301 8.17 -20.24 13.29
N SER A 302 7.03 -20.16 12.62
CA SER A 302 5.84 -20.95 13.03
C SER A 302 6.09 -22.44 12.95
N ASP A 303 6.73 -22.92 11.88
CA ASP A 303 7.01 -24.33 11.65
C ASP A 303 7.97 -24.90 12.70
N ALA A 304 8.95 -24.12 13.16
CA ALA A 304 9.84 -24.51 14.24
C ALA A 304 9.06 -24.75 15.55
N ILE A 305 8.14 -23.86 15.91
CA ILE A 305 7.29 -24.02 17.09
C ILE A 305 6.36 -25.24 16.93
N ILE A 306 5.76 -25.41 15.77
CA ILE A 306 4.88 -26.56 15.46
C ILE A 306 5.64 -27.88 15.57
N GLU A 307 6.89 -27.92 15.13
CA GLU A 307 7.73 -29.12 15.25
C GLU A 307 7.98 -29.51 16.71
N GLU A 308 8.32 -28.54 17.57
CA GLU A 308 8.47 -28.77 19.02
C GLU A 308 7.18 -29.32 19.65
N MET A 309 6.02 -28.79 19.24
CA MET A 309 4.70 -29.28 19.68
C MET A 309 4.46 -30.72 19.22
N ARG A 310 4.82 -31.02 17.97
CA ARG A 310 4.69 -32.36 17.39
C ARG A 310 5.54 -33.37 18.16
N GLU A 311 6.79 -33.03 18.46
CA GLU A 311 7.67 -33.87 19.27
C GLU A 311 7.13 -34.10 20.69
N ALA A 312 6.60 -33.06 21.33
CA ALA A 312 5.98 -33.18 22.64
C ALA A 312 4.79 -34.15 22.60
N ARG A 313 3.94 -34.05 21.60
CA ARG A 313 2.79 -34.98 21.40
C ARG A 313 3.23 -36.41 21.09
N ALA A 314 4.29 -36.61 20.32
CA ALA A 314 4.88 -37.91 20.05
C ALA A 314 5.37 -38.62 21.34
N LYS A 315 5.79 -37.82 22.32
CA LYS A 315 6.18 -38.27 23.66
C LYS A 315 5.00 -38.33 24.65
N ASN A 316 3.75 -38.31 24.18
CA ASN A 316 2.50 -38.28 24.95
C ASN A 316 2.43 -37.11 25.95
N ARG A 317 3.14 -36.05 25.75
CA ARG A 317 3.07 -34.83 26.59
C ARG A 317 1.91 -33.93 26.12
N PRO A 318 1.05 -33.46 27.02
CA PRO A 318 0.06 -32.45 26.65
C PRO A 318 0.74 -31.14 26.30
N VAL A 319 0.26 -30.50 25.21
CA VAL A 319 0.74 -29.19 24.76
C VAL A 319 -0.17 -28.11 25.32
N VAL A 320 0.37 -27.25 26.15
CA VAL A 320 -0.34 -26.15 26.80
C VAL A 320 0.08 -24.83 26.15
N PHE A 321 -0.86 -24.11 25.57
CA PHE A 321 -0.64 -22.76 25.07
C PHE A 321 -1.01 -21.74 26.16
N TYR A 322 -0.03 -20.95 26.59
CA TYR A 322 -0.25 -19.89 27.58
C TYR A 322 -0.55 -18.58 26.84
N SER A 323 -1.85 -18.26 26.70
CA SER A 323 -2.28 -17.04 26.04
C SER A 323 -2.14 -15.84 26.98
N CYS A 324 -1.30 -14.89 26.59
CA CYS A 324 -1.08 -13.64 27.31
C CYS A 324 -1.03 -12.45 26.35
N VAL A 325 -1.32 -11.26 26.85
CA VAL A 325 -1.25 -10.03 26.09
C VAL A 325 0.11 -9.38 26.35
N ILE A 326 0.99 -9.42 25.33
CA ILE A 326 2.29 -8.76 25.37
C ILE A 326 2.22 -7.57 24.42
N GLY A 327 2.61 -6.38 24.90
CA GLY A 327 2.66 -5.17 24.07
C GLY A 327 1.38 -4.35 23.99
N SER A 328 0.35 -4.65 24.79
CA SER A 328 -0.88 -3.85 24.88
C SER A 328 -0.66 -2.45 25.48
N ILE A 329 0.39 -2.29 26.29
CA ILE A 329 0.75 -1.00 26.91
C ILE A 329 2.08 -0.54 26.30
N PRO A 330 2.10 0.59 25.58
CA PRO A 330 3.32 1.12 25.00
C PRO A 330 4.41 1.35 26.07
N GLY A 331 5.61 0.83 25.83
CA GLY A 331 6.75 0.94 26.73
C GLY A 331 6.86 -0.13 27.83
N GLU A 332 5.81 -0.94 28.06
CA GLU A 332 5.75 -1.94 29.14
C GLU A 332 6.03 -3.38 28.68
N THR A 333 6.49 -3.58 27.47
CA THR A 333 6.75 -4.92 26.90
C THR A 333 7.71 -5.74 27.76
N LYS A 334 8.76 -5.12 28.31
CA LYS A 334 9.74 -5.81 29.19
C LYS A 334 9.09 -6.29 30.49
N THR A 335 8.26 -5.45 31.12
CA THR A 335 7.54 -5.78 32.36
C THR A 335 6.54 -6.92 32.09
N ALA A 336 5.76 -6.84 31.02
CA ALA A 336 4.83 -7.89 30.62
C ALA A 336 5.55 -9.22 30.35
N THR A 337 6.65 -9.21 29.62
CA THR A 337 7.48 -10.39 29.34
C THR A 337 8.01 -11.03 30.61
N SER A 338 8.51 -10.23 31.56
CA SER A 338 9.02 -10.73 32.84
C SER A 338 7.93 -11.40 33.67
N LEU A 339 6.74 -10.80 33.74
CA LEU A 339 5.59 -11.37 34.44
C LEU A 339 5.15 -12.70 33.81
N VAL A 340 5.01 -12.74 32.49
CA VAL A 340 4.63 -13.96 31.76
C VAL A 340 5.65 -15.08 32.00
N ASN A 341 6.95 -14.78 31.93
CA ASN A 341 8.02 -15.74 32.18
C ASN A 341 7.96 -16.31 33.62
N ALA A 342 7.65 -15.47 34.60
CA ALA A 342 7.48 -15.94 35.98
C ALA A 342 6.30 -16.90 36.15
N PHE A 343 5.13 -16.53 35.59
CA PHE A 343 3.93 -17.39 35.62
C PHE A 343 4.14 -18.70 34.87
N VAL A 344 4.75 -18.68 33.69
CA VAL A 344 5.05 -19.88 32.93
C VAL A 344 6.09 -20.75 33.65
N GLY A 345 7.08 -20.15 34.29
CA GLY A 345 8.05 -20.85 35.11
C GLY A 345 7.40 -21.63 36.27
N ASP A 346 6.42 -21.01 36.95
CA ASP A 346 5.66 -21.70 38.00
C ASP A 346 4.73 -22.78 37.44
N LEU A 347 4.14 -22.54 36.30
CA LEU A 347 3.29 -23.52 35.63
C LEU A 347 4.10 -24.76 35.21
N ARG A 348 5.32 -24.58 34.70
CA ARG A 348 6.24 -25.67 34.35
C ARG A 348 6.63 -26.51 35.57
N LYS A 349 6.80 -25.90 36.75
CA LYS A 349 7.06 -26.64 38.01
C LYS A 349 5.85 -27.50 38.43
N ARG A 350 4.61 -27.02 38.19
CA ARG A 350 3.37 -27.70 38.58
C ARG A 350 2.93 -28.75 37.56
N MET A 351 3.38 -28.63 36.32
CA MET A 351 3.01 -29.53 35.22
C MET A 351 4.27 -29.98 34.45
N PRO A 352 5.19 -30.70 35.09
CA PRO A 352 6.46 -31.10 34.49
C PRO A 352 6.29 -32.07 33.30
N GLU A 353 5.16 -32.76 33.22
CA GLU A 353 4.78 -33.65 32.12
C GLU A 353 4.29 -32.89 30.87
N ALA A 354 3.90 -31.63 31.02
CA ALA A 354 3.40 -30.82 29.91
C ALA A 354 4.50 -30.14 29.13
N TYR A 355 4.27 -29.89 27.86
CA TYR A 355 5.01 -28.93 27.05
C TYR A 355 4.24 -27.61 27.05
N ILE A 356 4.83 -26.55 27.63
CA ILE A 356 4.15 -25.28 27.79
C ILE A 356 4.79 -24.25 26.87
N ILE A 357 3.98 -23.78 25.88
CA ILE A 357 4.36 -22.72 24.96
C ILE A 357 4.20 -21.38 25.66
N ASN A 358 5.30 -20.66 25.75
CA ASN A 358 5.34 -19.29 26.26
C ASN A 358 5.56 -18.32 25.10
N PRO A 359 4.57 -17.53 24.68
CA PRO A 359 4.74 -16.55 23.59
C PRO A 359 5.87 -15.55 23.81
N ALA A 360 6.22 -15.25 25.07
CA ALA A 360 7.31 -14.33 25.38
C ALA A 360 8.70 -14.86 25.00
N GLU A 361 8.89 -16.18 24.94
CA GLU A 361 10.15 -16.83 24.56
C GLU A 361 10.36 -16.84 23.03
N HIS A 362 9.29 -16.62 22.26
CA HIS A 362 9.30 -16.61 20.81
C HIS A 362 9.19 -15.16 20.24
N PHE A 363 9.47 -14.17 21.05
CA PHE A 363 9.49 -12.79 20.60
C PHE A 363 10.71 -12.54 19.71
N VAL A 364 10.47 -12.01 18.51
CA VAL A 364 11.52 -11.67 17.55
C VAL A 364 11.60 -10.15 17.45
N GLU A 365 12.79 -9.61 17.69
CA GLU A 365 13.03 -8.17 17.61
C GLU A 365 12.75 -7.63 16.20
N GLY A 366 12.02 -6.51 16.14
CA GLY A 366 11.57 -5.89 14.88
C GLY A 366 10.30 -6.49 14.28
N MET A 367 9.75 -7.58 14.85
CA MET A 367 8.45 -8.13 14.44
C MET A 367 7.32 -7.31 15.04
N ASP A 368 6.43 -6.82 14.18
CA ASP A 368 5.26 -6.06 14.64
C ASP A 368 4.09 -6.95 15.06
N GLY A 369 3.03 -6.32 15.60
CA GLY A 369 1.87 -7.05 16.10
C GLY A 369 1.13 -7.86 15.03
N ASP A 370 1.08 -7.38 13.77
CA ASP A 370 0.42 -8.11 12.67
C ASP A 370 1.23 -9.36 12.27
N ASP A 371 2.56 -9.24 12.23
CA ASP A 371 3.46 -10.37 11.93
C ASP A 371 3.41 -11.41 13.05
N LEU A 372 3.41 -10.97 14.31
CA LEU A 372 3.22 -11.86 15.48
C LEU A 372 1.86 -12.57 15.43
N MET A 373 0.78 -11.84 15.11
CA MET A 373 -0.55 -12.45 15.00
C MET A 373 -0.61 -13.48 13.86
N PHE A 374 0.02 -13.20 12.73
CA PHE A 374 0.11 -14.14 11.61
C PHE A 374 0.88 -15.42 12.00
N MET A 375 2.02 -15.27 12.66
CA MET A 375 2.82 -16.38 13.18
C MET A 375 2.00 -17.26 14.16
N TRP A 376 1.37 -16.62 15.15
CA TRP A 376 0.62 -17.33 16.19
C TRP A 376 -0.66 -17.95 15.64
N GLU A 377 -1.36 -17.36 14.68
CA GLU A 377 -2.53 -17.96 14.04
C GLU A 377 -2.19 -19.32 13.41
N ARG A 378 -1.03 -19.40 12.72
CA ARG A 378 -0.57 -20.65 12.12
C ARG A 378 -0.27 -21.72 13.19
N VAL A 379 0.43 -21.35 14.27
CA VAL A 379 0.72 -22.24 15.40
C VAL A 379 -0.58 -22.73 16.04
N GLN A 380 -1.52 -21.83 16.31
CA GLN A 380 -2.79 -22.14 16.95
C GLN A 380 -3.67 -23.07 16.09
N ARG A 381 -3.64 -22.92 14.78
CA ARG A 381 -4.40 -23.77 13.84
C ARG A 381 -3.73 -25.10 13.52
N SER A 382 -2.53 -25.38 14.04
CA SER A 382 -1.79 -26.61 13.76
C SER A 382 -2.45 -27.88 14.28
N GLY A 383 -3.39 -27.77 15.24
CA GLY A 383 -4.08 -28.90 15.86
C GLY A 383 -3.30 -29.61 16.96
N TYR A 384 -2.08 -29.19 17.30
CA TYR A 384 -1.26 -29.82 18.34
C TYR A 384 -1.53 -29.32 19.76
N ILE A 385 -2.18 -28.14 19.93
CA ILE A 385 -2.51 -27.61 21.26
C ILE A 385 -3.59 -28.44 21.90
N THR A 386 -3.31 -28.89 23.14
CA THR A 386 -4.22 -29.74 23.94
C THR A 386 -5.02 -28.90 24.92
N VAL A 387 -4.38 -27.88 25.51
CA VAL A 387 -4.95 -27.04 26.57
C VAL A 387 -4.64 -25.58 26.29
N TRP A 388 -5.64 -24.74 26.46
CA TRP A 388 -5.50 -23.28 26.44
C TRP A 388 -5.54 -22.72 27.86
N ARG A 389 -4.55 -21.94 28.23
CA ARG A 389 -4.50 -21.17 29.47
C ARG A 389 -4.51 -19.69 29.13
N PHE A 390 -5.42 -18.98 29.73
CA PHE A 390 -5.54 -17.52 29.57
C PHE A 390 -5.08 -16.85 30.86
N GLN A 391 -4.32 -15.79 30.71
CA GLN A 391 -4.01 -14.90 31.84
C GLN A 391 -5.25 -14.02 32.08
N THR A 392 -5.82 -14.15 33.27
CA THR A 392 -6.96 -13.35 33.75
C THR A 392 -6.46 -12.24 34.67
#